data_a219aea618900060cf3f586336689147
#
_entry.id   a219aea618900060cf3f586336689147
#
_cell.length_a   1.000
_cell.length_b   1.000
_cell.length_c   1.000
_cell.angle_alpha   90.00
_cell.angle_beta   90.00
_cell.angle_gamma   90.00
#
_symmetry.space_group_name_H-M   'P 1'
#
loop_
_entity.id
_entity.type
_entity.pdbx_description
1 polymer ?
#
loop_
_entity_poly.entity_id
_entity_poly.type
_entity_poly.pdbx_seq_one_letter_code
_entity_poly.pdbx_strand_id
1 'polypeptide(L)'
;MTDLLLNPRTYDPRDLDPEARRVLRATIEWFEARGKTELKRVHHEREWYSDFLDFMASEKAFATFLTPGSQGGRWDTARICAFGELLAFYGLGYWYAWQVTILGLGPVWASDNEAAKARAAQILQQGGVFAFGLSEKAHGADIYTTDMVLTPQAKGFRANGRKYYIGNGNVAGMVSVFGRMADVEGPAGYVFFAADSQHPSYDLVKNVVSSQMYVSEFNLHDYPVTAADILHTGAAAFDAALNTVNIGKFNLGFA
;
A
#
# COMPACT_ATOMS: atom_id res chain seq x y z
N MET A 1 -33.16 -2.73 -16.14
CA MET A 1 -32.75 -2.13 -14.87
C MET A 1 -31.36 -2.70 -14.61
N THR A 2 -30.32 -1.91 -14.78
CA THR A 2 -28.96 -2.30 -14.40
C THR A 2 -28.96 -2.45 -12.88
N ASP A 3 -28.61 -3.63 -12.37
CA ASP A 3 -28.43 -3.85 -10.95
C ASP A 3 -27.37 -2.87 -10.45
N LEU A 4 -27.77 -1.89 -9.65
CA LEU A 4 -26.90 -0.86 -9.09
C LEU A 4 -25.97 -1.41 -8.00
N LEU A 5 -26.21 -2.66 -7.56
CA LEU A 5 -25.43 -3.31 -6.52
C LEU A 5 -24.82 -4.60 -7.06
N LEU A 6 -23.58 -4.82 -6.68
CA LEU A 6 -22.88 -6.07 -6.96
C LEU A 6 -23.66 -7.25 -6.34
N ASN A 7 -23.95 -8.26 -7.14
CA ASN A 7 -24.55 -9.51 -6.69
C ASN A 7 -23.57 -10.67 -6.95
N PRO A 8 -22.95 -11.23 -5.93
CA PRO A 8 -21.93 -12.27 -6.10
C PRO A 8 -22.43 -13.50 -6.88
N ARG A 9 -23.73 -13.82 -6.75
CA ARG A 9 -24.32 -15.00 -7.41
C ARG A 9 -24.50 -14.85 -8.92
N THR A 10 -24.62 -13.61 -9.40
CA THR A 10 -24.81 -13.29 -10.83
C THR A 10 -23.64 -12.50 -11.40
N TYR A 11 -22.62 -12.24 -10.58
CA TYR A 11 -21.46 -11.46 -10.99
C TYR A 11 -20.71 -12.14 -12.13
N ASP A 12 -20.64 -11.46 -13.26
CA ASP A 12 -19.95 -11.95 -14.46
C ASP A 12 -19.04 -10.85 -15.04
N PRO A 13 -17.73 -10.88 -14.69
CA PRO A 13 -16.76 -9.92 -15.17
C PRO A 13 -16.28 -10.23 -16.60
N ARG A 14 -17.22 -10.54 -17.53
CA ARG A 14 -16.91 -11.01 -18.91
C ARG A 14 -16.13 -10.00 -19.73
N ASP A 15 -16.18 -8.71 -19.37
CA ASP A 15 -15.46 -7.65 -20.07
C ASP A 15 -13.97 -7.58 -19.66
N LEU A 16 -13.58 -8.33 -18.62
CA LEU A 16 -12.20 -8.45 -18.18
C LEU A 16 -11.52 -9.67 -18.79
N ASP A 17 -10.19 -9.63 -18.82
CA ASP A 17 -9.38 -10.75 -19.31
C ASP A 17 -9.51 -12.02 -18.43
N PRO A 18 -9.11 -13.20 -18.95
CA PRO A 18 -9.30 -14.47 -18.24
C PRO A 18 -8.61 -14.53 -16.87
N GLU A 19 -7.43 -13.91 -16.73
CA GLU A 19 -6.67 -13.93 -15.47
C GLU A 19 -7.37 -13.10 -14.38
N ALA A 20 -7.79 -11.88 -14.72
CA ALA A 20 -8.56 -11.03 -13.81
C ALA A 20 -9.87 -11.72 -13.39
N ARG A 21 -10.59 -12.31 -14.37
CA ARG A 21 -11.83 -13.06 -14.09
C ARG A 21 -11.61 -14.23 -13.13
N ARG A 22 -10.51 -14.96 -13.29
CA ARG A 22 -10.16 -16.08 -12.42
C ARG A 22 -9.99 -15.61 -10.96
N VAL A 23 -9.19 -14.55 -10.74
CA VAL A 23 -8.95 -14.02 -9.39
C VAL A 23 -10.22 -13.48 -8.76
N LEU A 24 -11.04 -12.73 -9.52
CA LEU A 24 -12.32 -12.21 -9.03
C LEU A 24 -13.27 -13.33 -8.59
N ARG A 25 -13.40 -14.40 -9.37
CA ARG A 25 -14.24 -15.55 -9.02
C ARG A 25 -13.72 -16.29 -7.81
N ALA A 26 -12.42 -16.58 -7.75
CA ALA A 26 -11.80 -17.19 -6.57
C ALA A 26 -12.03 -16.35 -5.31
N THR A 27 -11.98 -15.02 -5.44
CA THR A 27 -12.24 -14.10 -4.31
C THR A 27 -13.70 -14.18 -3.84
N ILE A 28 -14.67 -14.23 -4.76
CA ILE A 28 -16.08 -14.44 -4.41
C ILE A 28 -16.26 -15.77 -3.68
N GLU A 29 -15.71 -16.86 -4.23
CA GLU A 29 -15.81 -18.19 -3.64
C GLU A 29 -15.20 -18.23 -2.24
N TRP A 30 -14.07 -17.57 -2.04
CA TRP A 30 -13.42 -17.47 -0.73
C TRP A 30 -14.33 -16.78 0.32
N PHE A 31 -14.97 -15.65 -0.03
CA PHE A 31 -15.87 -14.93 0.85
C PHE A 31 -17.19 -15.68 1.09
N GLU A 32 -17.80 -16.21 0.04
CA GLU A 32 -19.06 -16.96 0.14
C GLU A 32 -18.91 -18.25 0.97
N ALA A 33 -17.76 -18.93 0.87
CA ALA A 33 -17.47 -20.11 1.69
C ALA A 33 -17.36 -19.79 3.19
N ARG A 34 -16.87 -18.62 3.57
CA ARG A 34 -16.84 -18.15 4.97
C ARG A 34 -18.23 -17.75 5.47
N GLY A 35 -18.99 -17.10 4.62
CA GLY A 35 -20.34 -16.65 4.91
C GLY A 35 -20.38 -15.43 5.83
N LYS A 36 -21.52 -14.75 5.80
CA LYS A 36 -21.73 -13.46 6.51
C LYS A 36 -21.53 -13.54 8.02
N THR A 37 -21.87 -14.66 8.64
CA THR A 37 -21.75 -14.83 10.10
C THR A 37 -20.29 -14.78 10.53
N GLU A 38 -19.42 -15.50 9.83
CA GLU A 38 -18.00 -15.52 10.15
C GLU A 38 -17.33 -14.18 9.84
N LEU A 39 -17.60 -13.59 8.68
CA LEU A 39 -17.07 -12.26 8.34
C LEU A 39 -17.46 -11.20 9.37
N LYS A 40 -18.70 -11.27 9.88
CA LYS A 40 -19.19 -10.36 10.91
C LYS A 40 -18.52 -10.62 12.27
N ARG A 41 -18.29 -11.89 12.65
CA ARG A 41 -17.56 -12.25 13.87
C ARG A 41 -16.14 -11.67 13.84
N VAL A 42 -15.37 -11.97 12.80
CA VAL A 42 -13.99 -11.50 12.59
C VAL A 42 -13.91 -9.96 12.67
N HIS A 43 -14.89 -9.26 12.05
CA HIS A 43 -14.97 -7.80 12.13
C HIS A 43 -15.22 -7.30 13.56
N HIS A 44 -16.17 -7.89 14.29
CA HIS A 44 -16.49 -7.50 15.67
C HIS A 44 -15.37 -7.80 16.66
N GLU A 45 -14.70 -8.93 16.50
CA GLU A 45 -13.56 -9.35 17.33
C GLU A 45 -12.27 -8.62 16.94
N ARG A 46 -12.31 -7.85 15.84
CA ARG A 46 -11.17 -7.06 15.33
C ARG A 46 -9.96 -7.93 15.00
N GLU A 47 -10.21 -9.13 14.53
CA GLU A 47 -9.15 -10.03 14.11
C GLU A 47 -8.43 -9.46 12.88
N TRP A 48 -7.09 -9.54 12.89
CA TRP A 48 -6.30 -9.23 11.72
C TRP A 48 -6.52 -10.28 10.64
N TYR A 49 -6.74 -9.86 9.42
CA TYR A 49 -7.11 -10.70 8.28
C TYR A 49 -5.90 -11.38 7.61
N SER A 50 -5.00 -12.01 8.39
CA SER A 50 -3.85 -12.75 7.86
C SER A 50 -4.25 -13.84 6.86
N ASP A 51 -5.32 -14.56 7.14
CA ASP A 51 -5.88 -15.60 6.28
C ASP A 51 -6.36 -15.08 4.92
N PHE A 52 -6.89 -13.85 4.86
CA PHE A 52 -7.21 -13.18 3.61
C PHE A 52 -5.94 -12.82 2.82
N LEU A 53 -4.91 -12.34 3.49
CA LEU A 53 -3.64 -12.02 2.84
C LEU A 53 -2.96 -13.29 2.31
N ASP A 54 -3.00 -14.40 3.05
CA ASP A 54 -2.51 -15.70 2.60
C ASP A 54 -3.26 -16.19 1.36
N PHE A 55 -4.59 -16.03 1.35
CA PHE A 55 -5.41 -16.33 0.17
C PHE A 55 -5.01 -15.44 -1.03
N MET A 56 -4.89 -14.12 -0.82
CA MET A 56 -4.47 -13.19 -1.87
C MET A 56 -3.09 -13.53 -2.44
N ALA A 57 -2.17 -13.98 -1.58
CA ALA A 57 -0.85 -14.44 -1.99
C ALA A 57 -0.93 -15.72 -2.82
N SER A 58 -1.72 -16.72 -2.39
CA SER A 58 -1.89 -17.99 -3.12
C SER A 58 -2.48 -17.79 -4.52
N GLU A 59 -3.42 -16.84 -4.67
CA GLU A 59 -4.04 -16.48 -5.94
C GLU A 59 -3.19 -15.50 -6.79
N LYS A 60 -2.07 -15.01 -6.25
CA LYS A 60 -1.23 -13.95 -6.84
C LYS A 60 -2.01 -12.68 -7.18
N ALA A 61 -3.03 -12.36 -6.39
CA ALA A 61 -3.97 -11.31 -6.70
C ALA A 61 -3.28 -9.93 -6.79
N PHE A 62 -2.43 -9.57 -5.82
CA PHE A 62 -1.71 -8.30 -5.86
C PHE A 62 -0.79 -8.19 -7.08
N ALA A 63 -0.05 -9.26 -7.42
CA ALA A 63 0.82 -9.28 -8.60
C ALA A 63 0.00 -9.13 -9.90
N THR A 64 -1.11 -9.86 -10.01
CA THR A 64 -1.98 -9.85 -11.20
C THR A 64 -2.52 -8.46 -11.52
N PHE A 65 -2.90 -7.70 -10.50
CA PHE A 65 -3.56 -6.40 -10.71
C PHE A 65 -2.61 -5.20 -10.59
N LEU A 66 -1.54 -5.29 -9.79
CA LEU A 66 -0.73 -4.14 -9.38
C LEU A 66 0.68 -4.09 -9.96
N THR A 67 1.07 -5.08 -10.76
CA THR A 67 2.36 -5.04 -11.47
C THR A 67 2.18 -4.34 -12.82
N PRO A 68 2.97 -3.28 -13.12
CA PRO A 68 2.87 -2.58 -14.40
C PRO A 68 3.50 -3.38 -15.55
N GLY A 69 3.18 -2.99 -16.80
CA GLY A 69 3.71 -3.64 -18.00
C GLY A 69 5.23 -3.60 -18.12
N SER A 70 5.87 -2.55 -17.65
CA SER A 70 7.34 -2.44 -17.59
C SER A 70 8.01 -3.50 -16.69
N GLN A 71 7.26 -4.11 -15.78
CA GLN A 71 7.71 -5.18 -14.90
C GLN A 71 7.01 -6.52 -15.22
N GLY A 72 6.56 -6.69 -16.45
CA GLY A 72 5.96 -7.95 -16.94
C GLY A 72 4.52 -8.21 -16.51
N GLY A 73 3.84 -7.22 -15.94
CA GLY A 73 2.45 -7.32 -15.51
C GLY A 73 1.47 -6.55 -16.40
N ARG A 74 0.30 -6.23 -15.87
CA ARG A 74 -0.71 -5.40 -16.53
C ARG A 74 -1.45 -4.53 -15.52
N TRP A 75 -1.00 -3.30 -15.35
CA TRP A 75 -1.74 -2.27 -14.62
C TRP A 75 -2.89 -1.75 -15.48
N ASP A 76 -4.12 -1.97 -15.05
CA ASP A 76 -5.31 -1.61 -15.80
C ASP A 76 -6.38 -1.10 -14.85
N THR A 77 -6.85 0.13 -15.07
CA THR A 77 -7.78 0.82 -14.17
C THR A 77 -9.11 0.05 -14.03
N ALA A 78 -9.64 -0.52 -15.11
CA ALA A 78 -10.90 -1.27 -15.06
C ALA A 78 -10.76 -2.53 -14.18
N ARG A 79 -9.63 -3.25 -14.28
CA ARG A 79 -9.32 -4.40 -13.42
C ARG A 79 -9.22 -4.00 -11.95
N ILE A 80 -8.51 -2.91 -11.67
CA ILE A 80 -8.28 -2.40 -10.32
C ILE A 80 -9.60 -1.96 -9.68
N CYS A 81 -10.45 -1.24 -10.42
CA CYS A 81 -11.75 -0.80 -9.95
C CYS A 81 -12.69 -1.97 -9.67
N ALA A 82 -12.79 -2.94 -10.60
CA ALA A 82 -13.62 -4.12 -10.41
C ALA A 82 -13.22 -4.94 -9.17
N PHE A 83 -11.91 -5.08 -8.92
CA PHE A 83 -11.43 -5.77 -7.74
C PHE A 83 -11.65 -4.96 -6.46
N GLY A 84 -11.45 -3.64 -6.52
CA GLY A 84 -11.73 -2.72 -5.42
C GLY A 84 -13.19 -2.75 -4.98
N GLU A 85 -14.13 -2.65 -5.95
CA GLU A 85 -15.58 -2.76 -5.71
C GLU A 85 -15.95 -4.10 -5.06
N LEU A 86 -15.40 -5.21 -5.58
CA LEU A 86 -15.65 -6.53 -5.04
C LEU A 86 -15.20 -6.65 -3.58
N LEU A 87 -14.01 -6.19 -3.26
CA LEU A 87 -13.50 -6.24 -1.89
C LEU A 87 -14.31 -5.36 -0.94
N ALA A 88 -14.68 -4.15 -1.36
CA ALA A 88 -15.49 -3.23 -0.57
C ALA A 88 -16.89 -3.78 -0.29
N PHE A 89 -17.49 -4.51 -1.24
CA PHE A 89 -18.76 -5.19 -1.06
C PHE A 89 -18.75 -6.17 0.12
N TYR A 90 -17.67 -6.94 0.27
CA TYR A 90 -17.53 -7.90 1.37
C TYR A 90 -17.09 -7.26 2.68
N GLY A 91 -16.26 -6.21 2.62
CA GLY A 91 -15.86 -5.47 3.81
C GLY A 91 -14.73 -4.48 3.57
N LEU A 92 -14.89 -3.26 4.10
CA LEU A 92 -13.91 -2.19 3.95
C LEU A 92 -12.54 -2.53 4.56
N GLY A 93 -12.45 -3.42 5.55
CA GLY A 93 -11.19 -3.88 6.09
C GLY A 93 -10.34 -4.62 5.05
N TYR A 94 -10.95 -5.50 4.28
CA TYR A 94 -10.30 -6.24 3.19
C TYR A 94 -9.89 -5.30 2.04
N TRP A 95 -10.80 -4.41 1.64
CA TRP A 95 -10.52 -3.37 0.65
C TRP A 95 -9.37 -2.44 1.11
N TYR A 96 -9.30 -2.13 2.40
CA TYR A 96 -8.28 -1.24 2.96
C TYR A 96 -6.86 -1.77 2.72
N ALA A 97 -6.61 -3.07 2.94
CA ALA A 97 -5.30 -3.68 2.67
C ALA A 97 -4.89 -3.54 1.20
N TRP A 98 -5.84 -3.71 0.29
CA TRP A 98 -5.70 -3.48 -1.15
C TRP A 98 -5.37 -2.01 -1.47
N GLN A 99 -6.19 -1.10 -0.99
CA GLN A 99 -6.04 0.34 -1.22
C GLN A 99 -4.70 0.87 -0.73
N VAL A 100 -4.27 0.48 0.47
CA VAL A 100 -2.99 0.92 1.03
C VAL A 100 -1.81 0.34 0.27
N THR A 101 -1.93 -0.88 -0.25
CA THR A 101 -0.91 -1.46 -1.14
C THR A 101 -0.75 -0.62 -2.41
N ILE A 102 -1.84 -0.15 -3.03
CA ILE A 102 -1.79 0.78 -4.17
C ILE A 102 -1.07 2.08 -3.79
N LEU A 103 -1.39 2.65 -2.63
CA LEU A 103 -0.73 3.87 -2.15
C LEU A 103 0.78 3.66 -1.94
N GLY A 104 1.17 2.57 -1.29
CA GLY A 104 2.58 2.25 -1.07
C GLY A 104 3.38 2.05 -2.37
N LEU A 105 2.72 1.51 -3.40
CA LEU A 105 3.30 1.33 -4.73
C LEU A 105 3.40 2.62 -5.55
N GLY A 106 2.57 3.63 -5.28
CA GLY A 106 2.51 4.87 -6.06
C GLY A 106 3.88 5.53 -6.26
N PRO A 107 4.62 5.88 -5.19
CA PRO A 107 5.95 6.46 -5.31
C PRO A 107 6.97 5.53 -5.99
N VAL A 108 6.83 4.21 -5.83
CA VAL A 108 7.74 3.23 -6.46
C VAL A 108 7.55 3.22 -7.96
N TRP A 109 6.31 3.04 -8.43
CA TRP A 109 6.03 2.96 -9.88
C TRP A 109 6.26 4.28 -10.61
N ALA A 110 6.11 5.42 -9.92
CA ALA A 110 6.39 6.74 -10.46
C ALA A 110 7.88 7.11 -10.48
N SER A 111 8.76 6.35 -9.81
CA SER A 111 10.20 6.63 -9.75
C SER A 111 10.94 6.17 -11.01
N ASP A 112 12.17 6.66 -11.17
CA ASP A 112 13.13 6.16 -12.16
C ASP A 112 14.03 5.05 -11.59
N ASN A 113 13.76 4.59 -10.35
CA ASN A 113 14.57 3.58 -9.66
C ASN A 113 14.16 2.17 -10.08
N GLU A 114 14.77 1.64 -11.12
CA GLU A 114 14.47 0.30 -11.64
C GLU A 114 14.78 -0.83 -10.64
N ALA A 115 15.77 -0.65 -9.76
CA ALA A 115 16.07 -1.63 -8.72
C ALA A 115 14.93 -1.72 -7.68
N ALA A 116 14.38 -0.57 -7.27
CA ALA A 116 13.23 -0.53 -6.37
C ALA A 116 11.97 -1.11 -7.04
N LYS A 117 11.73 -0.80 -8.32
CA LYS A 117 10.63 -1.38 -9.09
C LYS A 117 10.72 -2.89 -9.20
N ALA A 118 11.90 -3.43 -9.54
CA ALA A 118 12.11 -4.87 -9.63
C ALA A 118 11.88 -5.56 -8.27
N ARG A 119 12.37 -4.96 -7.19
CA ARG A 119 12.15 -5.44 -5.82
C ARG A 119 10.65 -5.43 -5.45
N ALA A 120 9.94 -4.36 -5.80
CA ALA A 120 8.50 -4.28 -5.58
C ALA A 120 7.73 -5.34 -6.37
N ALA A 121 8.06 -5.57 -7.64
CA ALA A 121 7.45 -6.63 -8.44
C ALA A 121 7.68 -8.02 -7.81
N GLN A 122 8.88 -8.28 -7.30
CA GLN A 122 9.19 -9.52 -6.59
C GLN A 122 8.37 -9.68 -5.30
N ILE A 123 8.24 -8.62 -4.50
CA ILE A 123 7.40 -8.63 -3.29
C ILE A 123 5.95 -8.95 -3.65
N LEU A 124 5.38 -8.33 -4.70
CA LEU A 124 4.02 -8.62 -5.17
C LEU A 124 3.86 -10.09 -5.61
N GLN A 125 4.85 -10.65 -6.31
CA GLN A 125 4.83 -12.06 -6.73
C GLN A 125 4.83 -13.04 -5.54
N GLN A 126 5.40 -12.63 -4.41
CA GLN A 126 5.39 -13.37 -3.15
C GLN A 126 4.13 -13.12 -2.30
N GLY A 127 3.19 -12.28 -2.77
CA GLY A 127 1.97 -11.94 -2.06
C GLY A 127 2.13 -10.85 -1.00
N GLY A 128 3.28 -10.17 -0.99
CA GLY A 128 3.55 -9.08 -0.04
C GLY A 128 2.70 -7.85 -0.32
N VAL A 129 2.46 -7.07 0.73
CA VAL A 129 1.72 -5.81 0.71
C VAL A 129 2.65 -4.62 0.91
N PHE A 130 2.14 -3.42 0.62
CA PHE A 130 2.89 -2.16 0.69
C PHE A 130 2.23 -1.19 1.66
N ALA A 131 3.01 -0.21 2.13
CA ALA A 131 2.53 0.87 2.97
C ALA A 131 3.03 2.23 2.47
N PHE A 132 2.27 3.28 2.79
CA PHE A 132 2.55 4.66 2.40
C PHE A 132 2.83 5.51 3.63
N GLY A 133 4.09 5.76 3.91
CA GLY A 133 4.60 6.47 5.08
C GLY A 133 4.67 7.98 4.87
N LEU A 134 3.53 8.66 4.67
CA LEU A 134 3.45 10.10 4.53
C LEU A 134 3.14 10.78 5.87
N SER A 135 2.05 10.38 6.53
CA SER A 135 1.44 11.09 7.65
C SER A 135 2.30 11.07 8.92
N GLU A 136 2.27 12.18 9.65
CA GLU A 136 2.90 12.35 10.95
C GLU A 136 1.91 12.94 11.96
N LYS A 137 2.08 12.64 13.23
CA LYS A 137 1.16 13.09 14.28
C LYS A 137 1.18 14.60 14.48
N ALA A 138 2.36 15.22 14.34
CA ALA A 138 2.56 16.66 14.50
C ALA A 138 2.15 17.48 13.27
N HIS A 139 2.04 16.85 12.09
CA HIS A 139 1.84 17.51 10.79
C HIS A 139 0.51 17.10 10.13
N GLY A 140 -0.60 17.32 10.81
CA GLY A 140 -1.95 17.11 10.27
C GLY A 140 -2.34 18.24 9.32
N ALA A 141 -2.75 17.90 8.07
CA ALA A 141 -3.05 18.84 6.99
C ALA A 141 -1.89 19.78 6.59
N ASP A 142 -0.70 19.46 7.03
CA ASP A 142 0.55 20.17 6.72
C ASP A 142 1.52 19.20 6.04
N ILE A 143 1.45 19.14 4.71
CA ILE A 143 2.29 18.26 3.88
C ILE A 143 3.63 18.92 3.48
N TYR A 144 3.83 20.19 3.84
CA TYR A 144 5.06 20.93 3.54
C TYR A 144 6.16 20.70 4.57
N THR A 145 5.80 20.17 5.75
CA THR A 145 6.73 19.86 6.83
C THR A 145 6.74 18.37 7.13
N THR A 146 7.91 17.85 7.53
CA THR A 146 8.09 16.48 7.97
C THR A 146 9.24 16.39 8.97
N ASP A 147 9.04 15.63 10.04
CA ASP A 147 10.06 15.35 11.06
C ASP A 147 10.88 14.09 10.70
N MET A 148 10.55 13.39 9.62
CA MET A 148 11.36 12.29 9.10
C MET A 148 12.59 12.85 8.39
N VAL A 149 13.78 12.65 8.94
CA VAL A 149 15.03 13.25 8.48
C VAL A 149 16.03 12.20 8.02
N LEU A 150 16.63 12.41 6.84
CA LEU A 150 17.75 11.64 6.30
C LEU A 150 19.03 12.43 6.49
N THR A 151 19.94 11.90 7.32
CA THR A 151 21.26 12.47 7.55
C THR A 151 22.30 11.76 6.67
N PRO A 152 23.08 12.50 5.86
CA PRO A 152 24.14 11.91 5.03
C PRO A 152 25.16 11.15 5.89
N GLN A 153 25.67 10.05 5.33
CA GLN A 153 26.74 9.23 5.88
C GLN A 153 27.80 8.98 4.78
N ALA A 154 28.94 8.41 5.15
CA ALA A 154 29.99 8.04 4.19
C ALA A 154 29.48 7.11 3.06
N LYS A 155 28.47 6.28 3.37
CA LYS A 155 27.77 5.44 2.38
C LYS A 155 26.25 5.53 2.63
N GLY A 156 25.56 6.33 1.82
CA GLY A 156 24.11 6.51 1.92
C GLY A 156 23.67 7.47 3.02
N PHE A 157 22.61 7.12 3.76
CA PHE A 157 21.96 7.99 4.74
C PHE A 157 21.52 7.20 5.97
N ARG A 158 21.23 7.92 7.06
CA ARG A 158 20.49 7.41 8.21
C ARG A 158 19.16 8.14 8.31
N ALA A 159 18.07 7.39 8.32
CA ALA A 159 16.74 7.94 8.50
C ALA A 159 16.31 7.84 9.98
N ASN A 160 15.82 8.95 10.50
CA ASN A 160 15.29 9.08 11.86
C ASN A 160 13.97 9.84 11.81
N GLY A 161 12.96 9.35 12.53
CA GLY A 161 11.67 10.00 12.63
C GLY A 161 10.53 9.02 12.89
N ARG A 162 9.32 9.57 12.98
CA ARG A 162 8.11 8.82 13.31
C ARG A 162 7.04 9.05 12.26
N LYS A 163 6.34 7.98 11.90
CA LYS A 163 5.16 8.04 11.04
C LYS A 163 3.92 7.55 11.80
N TYR A 164 2.77 8.15 11.50
CA TYR A 164 1.51 7.93 12.20
C TYR A 164 0.35 7.76 11.21
N TYR A 165 -0.61 6.90 11.51
CA TYR A 165 -1.71 6.51 10.61
C TYR A 165 -1.24 5.82 9.31
N ILE A 166 -0.33 4.86 9.45
CA ILE A 166 0.23 4.12 8.32
C ILE A 166 -0.41 2.74 8.21
N GLY A 167 -1.31 2.58 7.26
CA GLY A 167 -1.93 1.29 6.97
C GLY A 167 -0.92 0.26 6.49
N ASN A 168 -1.15 -1.02 6.79
CA ASN A 168 -0.27 -2.15 6.48
C ASN A 168 1.16 -2.05 7.05
N GLY A 169 1.50 -1.02 7.82
CA GLY A 169 2.87 -0.81 8.30
C GLY A 169 3.37 -1.89 9.28
N ASN A 170 2.50 -2.81 9.71
CA ASN A 170 2.84 -3.97 10.52
C ASN A 170 3.49 -5.12 9.72
N VAL A 171 3.15 -5.26 8.43
CA VAL A 171 3.54 -6.41 7.60
C VAL A 171 4.03 -6.06 6.20
N ALA A 172 4.13 -4.77 5.87
CA ALA A 172 4.49 -4.34 4.53
C ALA A 172 5.92 -4.80 4.17
N GLY A 173 6.07 -5.48 3.04
CA GLY A 173 7.39 -5.85 2.52
C GLY A 173 8.18 -4.64 2.01
N MET A 174 7.48 -3.52 1.75
CA MET A 174 8.09 -2.23 1.43
C MET A 174 7.17 -1.09 1.87
N VAL A 175 7.73 -0.09 2.52
CA VAL A 175 7.08 1.15 2.92
C VAL A 175 7.70 2.29 2.13
N SER A 176 6.91 3.02 1.34
CA SER A 176 7.35 4.27 0.71
C SER A 176 7.27 5.40 1.74
N VAL A 177 8.41 5.90 2.21
CA VAL A 177 8.50 6.88 3.29
C VAL A 177 8.86 8.26 2.75
N PHE A 178 8.03 9.26 3.07
CA PHE A 178 8.32 10.67 2.78
C PHE A 178 9.12 11.30 3.93
N GLY A 179 10.17 12.04 3.58
CA GLY A 179 11.02 12.73 4.54
C GLY A 179 11.75 13.91 3.91
N ARG A 180 12.78 14.40 4.60
CA ARG A 180 13.65 15.47 4.11
C ARG A 180 15.12 15.18 4.41
N MET A 181 16.01 15.72 3.61
CA MET A 181 17.45 15.75 3.87
C MET A 181 17.76 16.71 5.02
N ALA A 182 18.67 16.33 5.92
CA ALA A 182 19.01 17.10 7.13
C ALA A 182 19.51 18.53 6.82
N ASP A 183 20.33 18.67 5.79
CA ASP A 183 21.09 19.89 5.51
C ASP A 183 20.52 20.69 4.32
N VAL A 184 19.26 20.37 3.88
CA VAL A 184 18.64 21.02 2.73
C VAL A 184 17.29 21.60 3.14
N GLU A 185 17.14 22.91 3.04
CA GLU A 185 15.90 23.62 3.38
C GLU A 185 14.90 23.65 2.21
N GLY A 186 13.62 23.74 2.56
CA GLY A 186 12.52 23.88 1.61
C GLY A 186 12.32 22.68 0.70
N PRO A 187 11.61 22.88 -0.44
CA PRO A 187 11.21 21.77 -1.33
C PRO A 187 12.37 20.99 -1.94
N ALA A 188 13.56 21.59 -2.08
CA ALA A 188 14.75 20.90 -2.57
C ALA A 188 15.22 19.77 -1.64
N GLY A 189 14.86 19.85 -0.34
CA GLY A 189 15.22 18.85 0.66
C GLY A 189 14.29 17.65 0.71
N TYR A 190 13.15 17.66 0.05
CA TYR A 190 12.22 16.51 0.12
C TYR A 190 12.81 15.24 -0.48
N VAL A 191 12.43 14.11 0.08
CA VAL A 191 12.86 12.80 -0.38
C VAL A 191 11.75 11.76 -0.15
N PHE A 192 11.59 10.86 -1.11
CA PHE A 192 10.90 9.58 -0.93
C PHE A 192 11.93 8.46 -0.96
N PHE A 193 11.85 7.54 -0.02
CA PHE A 193 12.70 6.36 0.03
C PHE A 193 11.90 5.11 0.41
N ALA A 194 12.41 3.94 0.04
CA ALA A 194 11.84 2.66 0.37
C ALA A 194 12.45 2.12 1.69
N ALA A 195 11.59 1.70 2.61
CA ALA A 195 11.98 1.02 3.85
C ALA A 195 11.34 -0.37 3.93
N ASP A 196 12.03 -1.30 4.58
CA ASP A 196 11.53 -2.64 4.91
C ASP A 196 10.99 -2.63 6.33
N SER A 197 9.73 -3.00 6.53
CA SER A 197 9.11 -3.04 7.86
C SER A 197 9.67 -4.14 8.77
N GLN A 198 10.40 -5.10 8.21
CA GLN A 198 11.03 -6.19 8.95
C GLN A 198 12.46 -5.87 9.38
N HIS A 199 13.01 -4.72 8.96
CA HIS A 199 14.36 -4.32 9.35
C HIS A 199 14.42 -3.99 10.85
N PRO A 200 15.48 -4.39 11.60
CA PRO A 200 15.57 -4.14 13.05
C PRO A 200 15.51 -2.66 13.47
N SER A 201 15.86 -1.73 12.58
CA SER A 201 15.75 -0.28 12.81
C SER A 201 14.36 0.29 12.47
N TYR A 202 13.40 -0.54 12.05
CA TYR A 202 12.01 -0.20 11.91
C TYR A 202 11.27 -0.67 13.17
N ASP A 203 10.93 0.26 14.05
CA ASP A 203 10.26 0.00 15.32
C ASP A 203 8.75 0.18 15.17
N LEU A 204 8.01 -0.92 15.09
CA LEU A 204 6.56 -0.91 15.07
C LEU A 204 6.02 -0.64 16.47
N VAL A 205 5.51 0.57 16.69
CA VAL A 205 5.07 1.00 18.02
C VAL A 205 3.72 0.39 18.41
N LYS A 206 2.70 0.54 17.56
CA LYS A 206 1.34 0.03 17.83
C LYS A 206 0.41 0.16 16.63
N ASN A 207 -0.74 -0.50 16.73
CA ASN A 207 -1.93 -0.15 15.96
C ASN A 207 -2.64 1.04 16.62
N VAL A 208 -2.93 2.10 15.86
CA VAL A 208 -3.50 3.35 16.38
C VAL A 208 -5.02 3.45 16.21
N VAL A 209 -5.66 2.45 15.61
CA VAL A 209 -7.11 2.38 15.42
C VAL A 209 -7.71 1.18 16.12
N SER A 210 -8.96 1.34 16.59
CA SER A 210 -9.76 0.27 17.18
C SER A 210 -10.66 -0.37 16.13
N SER A 211 -10.07 -1.00 15.12
CA SER A 211 -10.81 -1.66 14.04
C SER A 211 -10.08 -2.94 13.61
N GLN A 212 -10.68 -3.69 12.69
CA GLN A 212 -10.04 -4.84 12.07
C GLN A 212 -8.83 -4.41 11.22
N MET A 213 -8.89 -3.22 10.61
CA MET A 213 -7.79 -2.67 9.81
C MET A 213 -6.58 -2.38 10.69
N TYR A 214 -5.38 -2.68 10.19
CA TYR A 214 -4.15 -2.31 10.86
C TYR A 214 -3.62 -0.98 10.34
N VAL A 215 -3.64 0.03 11.18
CA VAL A 215 -3.14 1.38 10.91
C VAL A 215 -2.08 1.71 11.93
N SER A 216 -0.83 1.64 11.52
CA SER A 216 0.32 1.63 12.43
C SER A 216 0.84 3.02 12.79
N GLU A 217 1.54 3.05 13.91
CA GLU A 217 2.56 4.04 14.24
C GLU A 217 3.91 3.32 14.25
N PHE A 218 4.90 3.87 13.57
CA PHE A 218 6.26 3.33 13.59
C PHE A 218 7.33 4.41 13.70
N ASN A 219 8.49 4.04 14.22
CA ASN A 219 9.69 4.85 14.23
C ASN A 219 10.77 4.24 13.35
N LEU A 220 11.58 5.09 12.75
CA LEU A 220 12.89 4.72 12.21
C LEU A 220 13.98 5.22 13.15
N HIS A 221 14.88 4.32 13.54
CA HIS A 221 16.00 4.62 14.43
C HIS A 221 17.31 4.28 13.70
N ASP A 222 18.02 5.31 13.24
CA ASP A 222 19.23 5.16 12.44
C ASP A 222 19.06 4.14 11.30
N TYR A 223 17.88 4.16 10.69
CA TYR A 223 17.53 3.24 9.61
C TYR A 223 18.46 3.47 8.41
N PRO A 224 19.17 2.44 7.92
CA PRO A 224 20.09 2.61 6.80
C PRO A 224 19.31 2.79 5.49
N VAL A 225 19.61 3.87 4.77
CA VAL A 225 19.06 4.14 3.43
C VAL A 225 20.24 4.24 2.46
N THR A 226 20.18 3.46 1.39
CA THR A 226 21.17 3.49 0.31
C THR A 226 20.65 4.25 -0.90
N ALA A 227 21.49 4.53 -1.88
CA ALA A 227 21.05 5.12 -3.14
C ALA A 227 20.00 4.26 -3.87
N ALA A 228 20.06 2.92 -3.70
CA ALA A 228 19.09 1.99 -4.28
C ALA A 228 17.70 2.06 -3.61
N ASP A 229 17.57 2.71 -2.46
CA ASP A 229 16.32 2.89 -1.75
C ASP A 229 15.67 4.26 -2.04
N ILE A 230 16.42 5.23 -2.59
CA ILE A 230 15.88 6.55 -2.94
C ILE A 230 14.95 6.42 -4.15
N LEU A 231 13.70 6.83 -3.99
CA LEU A 231 12.67 6.82 -5.03
C LEU A 231 12.59 8.18 -5.75
N HIS A 232 12.52 9.26 -4.99
CA HIS A 232 12.40 10.63 -5.50
C HIS A 232 13.15 11.61 -4.62
N THR A 233 13.60 12.73 -5.18
CA THR A 233 14.23 13.83 -4.45
C THR A 233 13.66 15.17 -4.89
N GLY A 234 13.72 16.18 -4.01
CA GLY A 234 13.29 17.55 -4.30
C GLY A 234 11.80 17.64 -4.64
N ALA A 235 11.45 18.49 -5.58
CA ALA A 235 10.07 18.71 -6.00
C ALA A 235 9.39 17.42 -6.49
N ALA A 236 10.11 16.53 -7.16
CA ALA A 236 9.57 15.25 -7.63
C ALA A 236 9.09 14.34 -6.46
N ALA A 237 9.71 14.43 -5.28
CA ALA A 237 9.24 13.71 -4.11
C ALA A 237 7.89 14.26 -3.62
N PHE A 238 7.70 15.56 -3.66
CA PHE A 238 6.43 16.18 -3.29
C PHE A 238 5.32 15.88 -4.32
N ASP A 239 5.64 15.97 -5.61
CA ASP A 239 4.71 15.61 -6.68
C ASP A 239 4.29 14.15 -6.60
N ALA A 240 5.21 13.24 -6.28
CA ALA A 240 4.90 11.83 -6.06
C ALA A 240 3.94 11.62 -4.88
N ALA A 241 4.08 12.39 -3.78
CA ALA A 241 3.16 12.36 -2.65
C ALA A 241 1.75 12.78 -3.08
N LEU A 242 1.60 13.92 -3.75
CA LEU A 242 0.31 14.43 -4.20
C LEU A 242 -0.37 13.51 -5.21
N ASN A 243 0.37 13.02 -6.19
CA ASN A 243 -0.14 12.09 -7.19
C ASN A 243 -0.63 10.78 -6.56
N THR A 244 0.11 10.25 -5.59
CA THR A 244 -0.28 9.04 -4.85
C THR A 244 -1.58 9.27 -4.06
N VAL A 245 -1.72 10.40 -3.37
CA VAL A 245 -2.95 10.76 -2.66
C VAL A 245 -4.13 10.89 -3.63
N ASN A 246 -3.93 11.45 -4.82
CA ASN A 246 -4.98 11.58 -5.84
C ASN A 246 -5.43 10.20 -6.38
N ILE A 247 -4.51 9.27 -6.62
CA ILE A 247 -4.83 7.89 -6.97
C ILE A 247 -5.67 7.24 -5.85
N GLY A 248 -5.28 7.47 -4.59
CA GLY A 248 -6.03 6.99 -3.43
C GLY A 248 -7.46 7.51 -3.39
N LYS A 249 -7.66 8.81 -3.62
CA LYS A 249 -9.00 9.43 -3.67
C LYS A 249 -9.86 8.86 -4.80
N PHE A 250 -9.25 8.63 -5.97
CA PHE A 250 -9.93 8.01 -7.10
C PHE A 250 -10.44 6.62 -6.74
N ASN A 251 -9.57 5.76 -6.20
CA ASN A 251 -9.95 4.40 -5.81
C ASN A 251 -11.01 4.36 -4.70
N LEU A 252 -11.02 5.37 -3.81
CA LEU A 252 -12.05 5.49 -2.77
C LEU A 252 -13.46 5.69 -3.36
N GLY A 253 -13.54 6.28 -4.55
CA GLY A 253 -14.82 6.49 -5.24
C GLY A 253 -15.47 5.22 -5.78
N PHE A 254 -14.73 4.09 -5.82
CA PHE A 254 -15.23 2.77 -6.25
C PHE A 254 -15.48 1.81 -5.08
N ALA A 255 -15.15 2.18 -3.88
CA ALA A 255 -15.42 1.42 -2.66
C ALA A 255 -16.75 1.85 -2.01
#